data_8f4db1d240d33053405a5a7596870094
#
_entry.id   8f4db1d240d33053405a5a7596870094
#
_cell.length_a   1.000
_cell.length_b   1.000
_cell.length_c   1.000
_cell.angle_alpha   90.00
_cell.angle_beta   90.00
_cell.angle_gamma   90.00
#
_symmetry.space_group_name_H-M   'P 1'
#
loop_
_entity.id
_entity.type
_entity.pdbx_description
1 polymer ?
#
loop_
_entity_poly.entity_id
_entity_poly.type
_entity_poly.pdbx_seq_one_letter_code
_entity_poly.pdbx_strand_id
1 'polypeptide(L)'
;MKKLKIGLYGILNMPLGRKILKSLSKLVYVKNLKRNNKLANKNNPKTKQRKFLISITIDTESGYVKKSNERFWQKDNPEAYIGYYKGIENWRNLLNRYNAKATFFLSTNCFSAEDEELNKINTQLKLLLKENHELGLHMHPDSDLALQNTLNKKFEYTSSKFYNYNQINQFVRTSKKLIKENLKINPTSFRWGNWAMNTDAVKALQENGFKVDSSATPGIKGHLNDGMNYDWSKIDEHSPWKLSLNNYQDTKHQNSKVLEIPIATLNFMGKTSRADPVYSELLNSAFDYYYENADRSKKPFVFVVISHSIESTHEDGGITQVVKDTGEFIKHAKKFDDVEFVTINEAYKRIK
;
A
#
# COMPACT_ATOMS: atom_id res chain seq x y z
N MET A 1 -19.36 -10.79 25.61
CA MET A 1 -18.00 -10.56 25.05
C MET A 1 -17.97 -9.66 23.80
N LYS A 2 -18.93 -9.71 22.85
CA LYS A 2 -18.94 -8.82 21.66
C LYS A 2 -19.08 -7.31 22.00
N LYS A 3 -19.90 -6.93 22.99
CA LYS A 3 -20.08 -5.52 23.41
C LYS A 3 -18.84 -4.89 24.04
N LEU A 4 -18.02 -5.68 24.77
CA LEU A 4 -16.78 -5.17 25.34
C LEU A 4 -15.70 -4.87 24.27
N LYS A 5 -15.66 -5.65 23.18
CA LYS A 5 -14.73 -5.41 22.06
C LYS A 5 -15.00 -4.11 21.30
N ILE A 6 -16.27 -3.73 21.14
CA ILE A 6 -16.66 -2.48 20.48
C ILE A 6 -16.31 -1.26 21.37
N GLY A 7 -16.46 -1.35 22.68
CA GLY A 7 -16.06 -0.30 23.62
C GLY A 7 -14.54 -0.05 23.64
N LEU A 8 -13.72 -1.09 23.61
CA LEU A 8 -12.26 -0.93 23.55
C LEU A 8 -11.77 -0.29 22.23
N TYR A 9 -12.43 -0.61 21.11
CA TYR A 9 -12.12 0.00 19.81
C TYR A 9 -12.47 1.49 19.77
N GLY A 10 -13.58 1.90 20.39
CA GLY A 10 -13.96 3.31 20.52
C GLY A 10 -12.97 4.11 21.37
N ILE A 11 -12.54 3.52 22.50
CA ILE A 11 -11.60 4.16 23.43
C ILE A 11 -10.19 4.29 22.81
N LEU A 12 -9.74 3.32 22.04
CA LEU A 12 -8.42 3.33 21.37
C LEU A 12 -8.35 4.35 20.21
N ASN A 13 -9.48 4.73 19.64
CA ASN A 13 -9.56 5.76 18.60
C ASN A 13 -9.74 7.19 19.14
N MET A 14 -9.95 7.36 20.44
CA MET A 14 -9.96 8.69 21.07
C MET A 14 -8.53 9.23 21.27
N PRO A 15 -8.33 10.57 21.33
CA PRO A 15 -7.01 11.16 21.53
C PRO A 15 -6.26 10.64 22.76
N LEU A 16 -7.00 10.30 23.83
CA LEU A 16 -6.46 9.71 25.05
C LEU A 16 -6.02 8.24 24.80
N GLY A 17 -6.82 7.46 24.09
CA GLY A 17 -6.48 6.07 23.71
C GLY A 17 -5.25 6.01 22.81
N ARG A 18 -5.07 6.95 21.91
CA ARG A 18 -3.86 7.08 21.07
C ARG A 18 -2.63 7.40 21.92
N LYS A 19 -2.73 8.29 22.93
CA LYS A 19 -1.64 8.56 23.88
C LYS A 19 -1.26 7.32 24.71
N ILE A 20 -2.25 6.53 25.14
CA ILE A 20 -2.03 5.28 25.89
C ILE A 20 -1.36 4.23 24.98
N LEU A 21 -1.82 4.06 23.74
CA LEU A 21 -1.18 3.18 22.76
C LEU A 21 0.25 3.61 22.47
N LYS A 22 0.51 4.90 22.33
CA LYS A 22 1.86 5.46 22.15
C LYS A 22 2.78 5.13 23.32
N SER A 23 2.30 5.26 24.55
CA SER A 23 3.07 4.95 25.75
C SER A 23 3.30 3.45 25.91
N LEU A 24 2.29 2.61 25.61
CA LEU A 24 2.40 1.16 25.64
C LEU A 24 3.28 0.63 24.51
N SER A 25 3.16 1.16 23.29
CA SER A 25 4.03 0.78 22.17
C SER A 25 5.50 1.11 22.48
N LYS A 26 5.76 2.27 23.08
CA LYS A 26 7.09 2.68 23.51
C LYS A 26 7.67 1.75 24.60
N LEU A 27 6.85 1.30 25.55
CA LEU A 27 7.27 0.36 26.60
C LEU A 27 7.57 -1.04 26.03
N VAL A 28 6.72 -1.54 25.14
CA VAL A 28 6.93 -2.85 24.48
C VAL A 28 8.11 -2.80 23.53
N TYR A 29 8.27 -1.71 22.79
CA TYR A 29 9.42 -1.42 21.95
C TYR A 29 10.71 -1.44 22.75
N VAL A 30 10.81 -0.69 23.85
CA VAL A 30 12.00 -0.67 24.73
C VAL A 30 12.29 -2.05 25.35
N LYS A 31 11.25 -2.84 25.69
CA LYS A 31 11.41 -4.19 26.22
C LYS A 31 11.92 -5.17 25.15
N ASN A 32 11.44 -5.05 23.92
CA ASN A 32 11.90 -5.86 22.79
C ASN A 32 13.31 -5.45 22.35
N LEU A 33 13.64 -4.16 22.31
CA LEU A 33 15.00 -3.66 22.10
C LEU A 33 16.00 -4.26 23.07
N LYS A 34 15.71 -4.26 24.38
CA LYS A 34 16.59 -4.84 25.41
C LYS A 34 16.79 -6.34 25.24
N ARG A 35 15.76 -7.06 24.75
CA ARG A 35 15.82 -8.50 24.46
C ARG A 35 16.63 -8.78 23.20
N ASN A 36 16.45 -7.97 22.16
CA ASN A 36 17.07 -8.13 20.84
C ASN A 36 18.53 -7.65 20.84
N ASN A 37 18.87 -6.59 21.58
CA ASN A 37 20.27 -6.18 21.79
C ASN A 37 21.11 -7.29 22.48
N LYS A 38 20.50 -8.11 23.34
CA LYS A 38 21.17 -9.31 23.89
C LYS A 38 21.39 -10.40 22.84
N LEU A 39 20.51 -10.51 21.83
CA LEU A 39 20.64 -11.50 20.74
C LEU A 39 21.56 -10.98 19.62
N ALA A 40 21.48 -9.70 19.26
CA ALA A 40 22.31 -9.06 18.25
C ALA A 40 23.79 -9.01 18.65
N ASN A 41 24.08 -8.76 19.94
CA ASN A 41 25.46 -8.80 20.46
C ASN A 41 26.08 -10.21 20.45
N LYS A 42 25.28 -11.27 20.30
CA LYS A 42 25.79 -12.65 20.18
C LYS A 42 26.12 -13.08 18.75
N ASN A 43 25.55 -12.41 17.72
CA ASN A 43 25.61 -12.87 16.33
C ASN A 43 26.08 -11.79 15.34
N ASN A 44 26.93 -10.85 15.73
CA ASN A 44 27.37 -9.80 14.81
C ASN A 44 28.74 -10.11 14.17
N PRO A 45 28.80 -10.80 13.02
CA PRO A 45 29.93 -10.64 12.13
C PRO A 45 29.82 -9.27 11.48
N LYS A 46 30.93 -8.54 11.38
CA LYS A 46 31.09 -7.25 10.68
C LYS A 46 30.87 -7.38 9.15
N THR A 47 29.75 -7.95 8.71
CA THR A 47 29.34 -7.99 7.31
C THR A 47 28.66 -6.68 6.96
N LYS A 48 29.17 -6.00 5.95
CA LYS A 48 28.59 -4.78 5.38
C LYS A 48 27.14 -5.05 4.99
N GLN A 49 26.20 -4.56 5.78
CA GLN A 49 24.78 -4.74 5.49
C GLN A 49 24.39 -4.02 4.19
N ARG A 50 23.44 -4.61 3.44
CA ARG A 50 22.86 -3.99 2.26
C ARG A 50 21.90 -2.86 2.67
N LYS A 51 21.52 -2.04 1.70
CA LYS A 51 20.58 -0.93 1.92
C LYS A 51 19.24 -1.40 2.50
N PHE A 52 18.62 -0.53 3.27
CA PHE A 52 17.25 -0.64 3.71
C PHE A 52 16.38 0.25 2.80
N LEU A 53 15.55 -0.37 1.98
CA LEU A 53 14.73 0.33 0.99
C LEU A 53 13.36 0.61 1.57
N ILE A 54 12.88 1.83 1.47
CA ILE A 54 11.51 2.21 1.84
C ILE A 54 10.76 2.54 0.57
N SER A 55 9.65 1.82 0.32
CA SER A 55 8.70 2.15 -0.73
C SER A 55 7.43 2.72 -0.10
N ILE A 56 7.25 4.04 -0.18
CA ILE A 56 5.96 4.65 0.13
C ILE A 56 5.04 4.36 -1.05
N THR A 57 3.90 3.71 -0.77
CA THR A 57 2.92 3.37 -1.78
C THR A 57 1.59 4.03 -1.46
N ILE A 58 0.95 4.58 -2.49
CA ILE A 58 -0.27 5.36 -2.36
C ILE A 58 -1.30 4.78 -3.32
N ASP A 59 -2.34 4.15 -2.75
CA ASP A 59 -3.48 3.71 -3.53
C ASP A 59 -4.27 4.95 -3.93
N THR A 60 -4.37 5.16 -5.24
CA THR A 60 -4.85 6.42 -5.79
C THR A 60 -6.27 6.22 -6.30
N GLU A 61 -7.20 6.79 -5.55
CA GLU A 61 -8.63 6.54 -5.67
C GLU A 61 -9.43 7.85 -5.58
N SER A 62 -10.71 7.84 -5.98
CA SER A 62 -11.66 8.91 -5.68
C SER A 62 -12.04 8.92 -4.20
N GLY A 63 -12.37 10.09 -3.69
CA GLY A 63 -12.78 10.30 -2.30
C GLY A 63 -11.95 11.35 -1.58
N TYR A 64 -12.21 11.49 -0.28
CA TYR A 64 -11.58 12.48 0.60
C TYR A 64 -11.83 12.13 2.06
N VAL A 65 -11.24 12.92 2.98
CA VAL A 65 -11.52 12.85 4.42
C VAL A 65 -12.34 14.07 4.84
N LYS A 66 -13.49 13.87 5.45
CA LYS A 66 -14.28 14.95 6.04
C LYS A 66 -13.54 15.62 7.19
N LYS A 67 -13.91 16.85 7.53
CA LYS A 67 -13.40 17.56 8.73
C LYS A 67 -13.67 16.78 10.03
N SER A 68 -14.70 15.93 10.05
CA SER A 68 -15.01 14.97 11.13
C SER A 68 -14.05 13.77 11.22
N ASN A 69 -13.07 13.64 10.31
CA ASN A 69 -12.20 12.48 10.11
C ASN A 69 -12.88 11.23 9.55
N GLU A 70 -14.13 11.31 9.09
CA GLU A 70 -14.77 10.27 8.33
C GLU A 70 -14.17 10.21 6.92
N ARG A 71 -13.92 8.98 6.42
CA ARG A 71 -13.36 8.77 5.08
C ARG A 71 -14.46 8.43 4.10
N PHE A 72 -14.43 9.11 2.96
CA PHE A 72 -15.26 8.82 1.80
C PHE A 72 -14.41 8.07 0.78
N TRP A 73 -14.68 6.78 0.64
CA TRP A 73 -13.96 5.89 -0.25
C TRP A 73 -14.56 5.88 -1.65
N GLN A 74 -13.77 5.50 -2.66
CA GLN A 74 -14.19 5.32 -4.05
C GLN A 74 -15.46 4.46 -4.19
N LYS A 75 -15.61 3.40 -3.39
CA LYS A 75 -16.78 2.53 -3.40
C LYS A 75 -18.09 3.28 -3.11
N ASP A 76 -18.05 4.21 -2.19
CA ASP A 76 -19.25 4.97 -1.75
C ASP A 76 -19.45 6.24 -2.58
N ASN A 77 -18.37 6.73 -3.23
CA ASN A 77 -18.39 7.96 -4.00
C ASN A 77 -17.36 7.95 -5.14
N PRO A 78 -17.61 7.16 -6.21
CA PRO A 78 -16.66 7.01 -7.32
C PRO A 78 -16.42 8.29 -8.11
N GLU A 79 -17.34 9.25 -8.05
CA GLU A 79 -17.26 10.55 -8.75
C GLU A 79 -16.60 11.65 -7.90
N ALA A 80 -16.17 11.37 -6.67
CA ALA A 80 -15.45 12.35 -5.85
C ALA A 80 -13.97 12.40 -6.23
N TYR A 81 -13.66 12.97 -7.39
CA TYR A 81 -12.32 12.95 -8.00
C TYR A 81 -11.26 13.77 -7.27
N ILE A 82 -11.60 14.52 -6.21
CA ILE A 82 -10.65 15.34 -5.44
C ILE A 82 -9.45 14.55 -4.92
N GLY A 83 -9.61 13.25 -4.59
CA GLY A 83 -8.53 12.36 -4.22
C GLY A 83 -7.47 12.22 -5.30
N TYR A 84 -7.85 12.27 -6.60
CA TYR A 84 -6.93 12.17 -7.72
C TYR A 84 -6.17 13.46 -8.03
N TYR A 85 -6.73 14.65 -7.77
CA TYR A 85 -5.98 15.87 -8.07
C TYR A 85 -5.43 16.54 -6.81
N LYS A 86 -6.23 16.83 -5.78
CA LYS A 86 -5.72 17.40 -4.53
C LYS A 86 -4.98 16.37 -3.65
N GLY A 87 -5.50 15.15 -3.63
CA GLY A 87 -4.84 14.06 -2.89
C GLY A 87 -3.44 13.77 -3.44
N ILE A 88 -3.29 13.64 -4.75
CA ILE A 88 -1.98 13.46 -5.39
C ILE A 88 -1.10 14.69 -5.16
N GLU A 89 -1.63 15.92 -5.34
CA GLU A 89 -0.88 17.16 -5.14
C GLU A 89 -0.29 17.24 -3.72
N ASN A 90 -1.09 16.94 -2.70
CA ASN A 90 -0.65 16.97 -1.30
C ASN A 90 0.48 15.95 -1.03
N TRP A 91 0.35 14.72 -1.55
CA TRP A 91 1.41 13.72 -1.45
C TRP A 91 2.67 14.14 -2.20
N ARG A 92 2.54 14.60 -3.44
CA ARG A 92 3.66 15.07 -4.26
C ARG A 92 4.47 16.17 -3.54
N ASN A 93 3.75 17.18 -3.02
CA ASN A 93 4.39 18.31 -2.33
C ASN A 93 5.15 17.86 -1.07
N LEU A 94 4.61 16.87 -0.33
CA LEU A 94 5.32 16.27 0.80
C LEU A 94 6.58 15.53 0.34
N LEU A 95 6.43 14.62 -0.62
CA LEU A 95 7.52 13.77 -1.09
C LEU A 95 8.68 14.58 -1.69
N ASN A 96 8.35 15.60 -2.49
CA ASN A 96 9.34 16.51 -3.07
C ASN A 96 10.11 17.30 -2.00
N ARG A 97 9.41 17.79 -0.96
CA ARG A 97 10.06 18.49 0.17
C ARG A 97 11.16 17.64 0.81
N TYR A 98 10.99 16.34 0.84
CA TYR A 98 11.95 15.41 1.44
C TYR A 98 12.81 14.68 0.40
N ASN A 99 12.72 15.01 -0.88
CA ASN A 99 13.38 14.26 -1.95
C ASN A 99 13.17 12.73 -1.75
N ALA A 100 11.92 12.33 -1.56
CA ALA A 100 11.51 10.94 -1.41
C ALA A 100 10.69 10.53 -2.64
N LYS A 101 10.91 9.30 -3.11
CA LYS A 101 10.14 8.72 -4.21
C LYS A 101 9.01 7.85 -3.66
N ALA A 102 7.95 7.68 -4.45
CA ALA A 102 6.82 6.84 -4.12
C ALA A 102 6.25 6.15 -5.36
N THR A 103 5.48 5.09 -5.14
CA THR A 103 4.65 4.45 -6.17
C THR A 103 3.20 4.79 -5.91
N PHE A 104 2.54 5.35 -6.91
CA PHE A 104 1.11 5.61 -6.91
C PHE A 104 0.43 4.49 -7.69
N PHE A 105 -0.33 3.66 -7.01
CA PHE A 105 -1.16 2.62 -7.63
C PHE A 105 -2.48 3.25 -8.06
N LEU A 106 -2.62 3.49 -9.35
CA LEU A 106 -3.71 4.27 -9.94
C LEU A 106 -4.91 3.39 -10.26
N SER A 107 -6.07 3.69 -9.67
CA SER A 107 -7.37 3.20 -10.15
C SER A 107 -7.73 3.90 -11.45
N THR A 108 -8.14 3.14 -12.47
CA THR A 108 -8.53 3.70 -13.75
C THR A 108 -9.84 4.49 -13.70
N ASN A 109 -10.55 4.46 -12.59
CA ASN A 109 -11.72 5.29 -12.34
C ASN A 109 -11.48 6.79 -12.62
N CYS A 110 -10.26 7.27 -12.46
CA CYS A 110 -9.90 8.66 -12.77
C CYS A 110 -10.19 9.08 -14.23
N PHE A 111 -10.23 8.12 -15.15
CA PHE A 111 -10.50 8.40 -16.57
C PHE A 111 -12.01 8.47 -16.89
N SER A 112 -12.89 8.31 -15.91
CA SER A 112 -14.33 8.56 -16.05
C SER A 112 -14.74 9.99 -15.65
N ALA A 113 -13.79 10.80 -15.17
CA ALA A 113 -14.02 12.20 -14.83
C ALA A 113 -14.36 13.03 -16.07
N GLU A 114 -15.17 14.07 -15.89
CA GLU A 114 -15.46 15.05 -16.92
C GLU A 114 -14.26 15.96 -17.24
N ASP A 115 -14.31 16.67 -18.37
CA ASP A 115 -13.16 17.37 -18.95
C ASP A 115 -12.40 18.26 -17.96
N GLU A 116 -13.08 19.04 -17.13
CA GLU A 116 -12.41 19.97 -16.20
C GLU A 116 -11.62 19.20 -15.13
N GLU A 117 -12.24 18.19 -14.52
CA GLU A 117 -11.60 17.38 -13.49
C GLU A 117 -10.54 16.47 -14.08
N LEU A 118 -10.81 15.87 -15.24
CA LEU A 118 -9.86 15.06 -15.98
C LEU A 118 -8.58 15.84 -16.33
N ASN A 119 -8.70 17.12 -16.69
CA ASN A 119 -7.55 17.99 -16.93
C ASN A 119 -6.73 18.24 -15.66
N LYS A 120 -7.38 18.47 -14.51
CA LYS A 120 -6.71 18.59 -13.20
C LYS A 120 -5.97 17.29 -12.85
N ILE A 121 -6.62 16.15 -13.02
CA ILE A 121 -6.05 14.82 -12.77
C ILE A 121 -4.84 14.56 -13.66
N ASN A 122 -4.99 14.75 -14.98
CA ASN A 122 -3.92 14.54 -15.95
C ASN A 122 -2.70 15.43 -15.69
N THR A 123 -2.92 16.65 -15.20
CA THR A 123 -1.84 17.54 -14.78
C THR A 123 -1.03 16.92 -13.64
N GLN A 124 -1.68 16.41 -12.60
CA GLN A 124 -1.00 15.79 -11.47
C GLN A 124 -0.28 14.49 -11.86
N LEU A 125 -0.91 13.64 -12.68
CA LEU A 125 -0.30 12.39 -13.15
C LEU A 125 0.95 12.65 -14.00
N LYS A 126 0.93 13.66 -14.87
CA LYS A 126 2.11 14.07 -15.65
C LYS A 126 3.23 14.62 -14.75
N LEU A 127 2.88 15.37 -13.71
CA LEU A 127 3.86 15.89 -12.74
C LEU A 127 4.50 14.75 -11.94
N LEU A 128 3.74 13.74 -11.49
CA LEU A 128 4.30 12.55 -10.84
C LEU A 128 5.37 11.87 -11.69
N LEU A 129 5.07 11.67 -12.98
CA LEU A 129 6.03 11.05 -13.90
C LEU A 129 7.28 11.92 -14.12
N LYS A 130 7.10 13.25 -14.27
CA LYS A 130 8.21 14.20 -14.42
C LYS A 130 9.11 14.24 -13.18
N GLU A 131 8.55 14.02 -12.00
CA GLU A 131 9.25 14.01 -10.71
C GLU A 131 9.82 12.62 -10.36
N ASN A 132 9.79 11.67 -11.30
CA ASN A 132 10.29 10.30 -11.17
C ASN A 132 9.59 9.47 -10.09
N HIS A 133 8.31 9.75 -9.81
CA HIS A 133 7.44 8.81 -9.12
C HIS A 133 6.97 7.71 -10.08
N GLU A 134 6.57 6.58 -9.53
CA GLU A 134 6.04 5.48 -10.31
C GLU A 134 4.50 5.50 -10.32
N LEU A 135 3.91 5.15 -11.48
CA LEU A 135 2.50 4.82 -11.59
C LEU A 135 2.36 3.30 -11.84
N GLY A 136 1.76 2.60 -10.87
CA GLY A 136 1.31 1.23 -10.96
C GLY A 136 -0.19 1.15 -11.25
N LEU A 137 -0.74 -0.04 -11.44
CA LEU A 137 -2.19 -0.27 -11.59
C LEU A 137 -2.81 -0.67 -10.25
N HIS A 138 -3.90 -0.01 -9.88
CA HIS A 138 -4.79 -0.37 -8.77
C HIS A 138 -6.13 -0.87 -9.28
N MET A 139 -6.67 -1.96 -8.72
CA MET A 139 -7.85 -2.64 -9.26
C MET A 139 -9.02 -2.68 -8.28
N HIS A 140 -10.09 -1.97 -8.60
CA HIS A 140 -11.38 -1.99 -7.90
C HIS A 140 -12.53 -2.22 -8.89
N PRO A 141 -12.84 -3.47 -9.30
CA PRO A 141 -13.87 -3.71 -10.33
C PRO A 141 -15.24 -3.15 -9.97
N ASP A 142 -15.59 -3.15 -8.67
CA ASP A 142 -16.89 -2.71 -8.14
C ASP A 142 -17.12 -1.19 -8.15
N SER A 143 -16.06 -0.39 -8.25
CA SER A 143 -16.15 1.08 -8.15
C SER A 143 -15.34 1.82 -9.23
N ASP A 144 -14.76 1.11 -10.19
CA ASP A 144 -14.07 1.69 -11.33
C ASP A 144 -15.03 1.91 -12.51
N LEU A 145 -15.58 3.11 -12.61
CA LEU A 145 -16.56 3.47 -13.65
C LEU A 145 -15.94 3.40 -15.06
N ALA A 146 -14.67 3.78 -15.25
CA ALA A 146 -14.04 3.71 -16.56
C ALA A 146 -13.89 2.25 -17.03
N LEU A 147 -13.52 1.33 -16.14
CA LEU A 147 -13.49 -0.11 -16.42
C LEU A 147 -14.89 -0.63 -16.75
N GLN A 148 -15.89 -0.32 -15.92
CA GLN A 148 -17.28 -0.76 -16.08
C GLN A 148 -17.88 -0.26 -17.38
N ASN A 149 -17.70 1.02 -17.71
CA ASN A 149 -18.16 1.63 -18.97
C ASN A 149 -17.50 0.98 -20.18
N THR A 150 -16.17 0.76 -20.14
CA THR A 150 -15.43 0.11 -21.22
C THR A 150 -15.91 -1.33 -21.47
N LEU A 151 -16.29 -2.05 -20.41
CA LEU A 151 -16.78 -3.42 -20.50
C LEU A 151 -18.29 -3.52 -20.65
N ASN A 152 -19.01 -2.40 -20.61
CA ASN A 152 -20.47 -2.31 -20.60
C ASN A 152 -21.11 -3.25 -19.57
N LYS A 153 -20.53 -3.28 -18.35
CA LYS A 153 -20.96 -4.18 -17.27
C LYS A 153 -20.63 -3.60 -15.90
N LYS A 154 -21.60 -3.68 -14.97
CA LYS A 154 -21.39 -3.39 -13.54
C LYS A 154 -20.86 -4.62 -12.81
N PHE A 155 -20.04 -4.38 -11.80
CA PHE A 155 -19.49 -5.39 -10.92
C PHE A 155 -19.79 -5.03 -9.46
N GLU A 156 -20.10 -6.03 -8.65
CA GLU A 156 -20.59 -5.82 -7.28
C GLU A 156 -19.49 -5.96 -6.21
N TYR A 157 -18.39 -6.61 -6.54
CA TYR A 157 -17.38 -7.00 -5.55
C TYR A 157 -15.98 -6.51 -5.93
N THR A 158 -15.24 -6.05 -4.92
CA THR A 158 -13.80 -5.79 -5.09
C THR A 158 -13.00 -7.09 -5.18
N SER A 159 -13.33 -8.08 -4.36
CA SER A 159 -12.52 -9.28 -4.23
C SER A 159 -12.49 -10.13 -5.50
N SER A 160 -11.28 -10.49 -5.94
CA SER A 160 -11.05 -11.39 -7.08
C SER A 160 -11.70 -12.76 -6.93
N LYS A 161 -12.00 -13.18 -5.70
CA LYS A 161 -12.65 -14.46 -5.39
C LYS A 161 -14.03 -14.61 -6.05
N PHE A 162 -14.72 -13.52 -6.37
CA PHE A 162 -16.06 -13.52 -6.97
C PHE A 162 -16.02 -13.57 -8.51
N TYR A 163 -14.84 -13.63 -9.10
CA TYR A 163 -14.65 -13.61 -10.54
C TYR A 163 -13.85 -14.83 -10.99
N ASN A 164 -14.17 -15.34 -12.18
CA ASN A 164 -13.38 -16.37 -12.82
C ASN A 164 -12.14 -15.75 -13.51
N TYR A 165 -11.21 -16.63 -13.90
CA TYR A 165 -9.96 -16.21 -14.54
C TYR A 165 -10.17 -15.30 -15.76
N ASN A 166 -11.14 -15.61 -16.65
CA ASN A 166 -11.38 -14.80 -17.85
C ASN A 166 -11.82 -13.36 -17.51
N GLN A 167 -12.68 -13.21 -16.51
CA GLN A 167 -13.11 -11.90 -16.03
C GLN A 167 -11.93 -11.12 -15.42
N ILE A 168 -11.15 -11.75 -14.55
CA ILE A 168 -9.97 -11.14 -13.94
C ILE A 168 -8.96 -10.72 -15.01
N ASN A 169 -8.67 -11.59 -15.98
CA ASN A 169 -7.75 -11.27 -17.07
C ASN A 169 -8.27 -10.12 -17.95
N GLN A 170 -9.59 -10.06 -18.18
CA GLN A 170 -10.23 -8.95 -18.89
C GLN A 170 -10.08 -7.64 -18.11
N PHE A 171 -10.28 -7.64 -16.78
CA PHE A 171 -10.11 -6.45 -15.95
C PHE A 171 -8.68 -5.91 -16.05
N VAL A 172 -7.69 -6.78 -15.78
CA VAL A 172 -6.27 -6.42 -15.79
C VAL A 172 -5.86 -5.86 -17.16
N ARG A 173 -6.24 -6.53 -18.24
CA ARG A 173 -5.93 -6.09 -19.62
C ARG A 173 -6.59 -4.76 -19.98
N THR A 174 -7.87 -4.60 -19.64
CA THR A 174 -8.63 -3.38 -19.96
C THR A 174 -8.09 -2.18 -19.16
N SER A 175 -7.89 -2.30 -17.87
CA SER A 175 -7.34 -1.22 -17.05
C SER A 175 -5.91 -0.85 -17.47
N LYS A 176 -5.07 -1.83 -17.79
CA LYS A 176 -3.74 -1.58 -18.33
C LYS A 176 -3.79 -0.82 -19.65
N LYS A 177 -4.74 -1.17 -20.54
CA LYS A 177 -4.97 -0.48 -21.81
C LYS A 177 -5.40 0.96 -21.57
N LEU A 178 -6.34 1.21 -20.66
CA LEU A 178 -6.79 2.56 -20.30
C LEU A 178 -5.62 3.44 -19.82
N ILE A 179 -4.76 2.95 -18.94
CA ILE A 179 -3.56 3.69 -18.53
C ILE A 179 -2.64 3.99 -19.72
N LYS A 180 -2.40 2.99 -20.59
CA LYS A 180 -1.55 3.16 -21.77
C LYS A 180 -2.11 4.19 -22.76
N GLU A 181 -3.40 4.20 -22.98
CA GLU A 181 -4.06 5.11 -23.93
C GLU A 181 -4.08 6.56 -23.42
N ASN A 182 -4.32 6.75 -22.12
CA ASN A 182 -4.42 8.08 -21.53
C ASN A 182 -3.04 8.69 -21.18
N LEU A 183 -2.12 7.90 -20.65
CA LEU A 183 -0.85 8.39 -20.10
C LEU A 183 0.39 8.00 -20.93
N LYS A 184 0.24 7.18 -21.97
CA LYS A 184 1.32 6.66 -22.84
C LYS A 184 2.40 5.87 -22.04
N ILE A 185 2.05 5.34 -20.87
CA ILE A 185 2.91 4.49 -20.06
C ILE A 185 2.39 3.04 -20.04
N ASN A 186 3.26 2.11 -19.69
CA ASN A 186 2.91 0.70 -19.57
C ASN A 186 3.24 0.25 -18.12
N PRO A 187 2.28 0.25 -17.19
CA PRO A 187 2.53 -0.11 -15.80
C PRO A 187 3.00 -1.57 -15.69
N THR A 188 3.97 -1.80 -14.81
CA THR A 188 4.54 -3.12 -14.53
C THR A 188 4.42 -3.55 -13.07
N SER A 189 3.95 -2.67 -12.21
CA SER A 189 3.58 -2.93 -10.83
C SER A 189 2.06 -2.87 -10.65
N PHE A 190 1.56 -3.67 -9.71
CA PHE A 190 0.15 -3.88 -9.50
C PHE A 190 -0.19 -3.94 -8.01
N ARG A 191 -1.41 -3.54 -7.66
CA ARG A 191 -2.02 -3.78 -6.35
C ARG A 191 -3.51 -4.04 -6.52
N TRP A 192 -4.01 -5.14 -5.95
CA TRP A 192 -5.44 -5.41 -5.90
C TRP A 192 -6.12 -4.58 -4.81
N GLY A 193 -7.28 -4.03 -5.12
CA GLY A 193 -8.11 -3.29 -4.17
C GLY A 193 -8.46 -4.13 -2.95
N ASN A 194 -8.45 -3.51 -1.78
CA ASN A 194 -8.62 -4.19 -0.49
C ASN A 194 -7.71 -5.42 -0.31
N TRP A 195 -6.58 -5.50 -1.04
CA TRP A 195 -5.63 -6.63 -1.01
C TRP A 195 -6.26 -7.99 -1.34
N ALA A 196 -7.43 -8.00 -1.97
CA ALA A 196 -8.33 -9.15 -2.13
C ALA A 196 -8.02 -9.97 -3.38
N MET A 197 -6.76 -10.35 -3.55
CA MET A 197 -6.22 -11.12 -4.67
C MET A 197 -6.43 -12.63 -4.50
N ASN A 198 -6.41 -13.38 -5.60
CA ASN A 198 -6.43 -14.84 -5.64
C ASN A 198 -5.41 -15.40 -6.66
N THR A 199 -5.36 -16.72 -6.80
CA THR A 199 -4.42 -17.41 -7.72
C THR A 199 -4.67 -17.06 -9.19
N ASP A 200 -5.91 -16.86 -9.60
CA ASP A 200 -6.23 -16.49 -10.99
C ASP A 200 -5.76 -15.08 -11.32
N ALA A 201 -5.73 -14.18 -10.31
CA ALA A 201 -5.12 -12.86 -10.48
C ALA A 201 -3.61 -12.97 -10.72
N VAL A 202 -2.89 -13.88 -10.05
CA VAL A 202 -1.45 -14.10 -10.32
C VAL A 202 -1.21 -14.51 -11.77
N LYS A 203 -2.02 -15.42 -12.31
CA LYS A 203 -1.94 -15.87 -13.72
C LYS A 203 -2.20 -14.71 -14.67
N ALA A 204 -3.28 -13.93 -14.42
CA ALA A 204 -3.63 -12.77 -15.23
C ALA A 204 -2.54 -11.70 -15.23
N LEU A 205 -1.93 -11.41 -14.06
CA LEU A 205 -0.83 -10.47 -13.96
C LEU A 205 0.38 -10.91 -14.79
N GLN A 206 0.76 -12.19 -14.69
CA GLN A 206 1.87 -12.75 -15.46
C GLN A 206 1.62 -12.65 -16.98
N GLU A 207 0.43 -13.00 -17.45
CA GLU A 207 0.07 -12.97 -18.86
C GLU A 207 0.02 -11.55 -19.42
N ASN A 208 -0.40 -10.59 -18.61
CA ASN A 208 -0.41 -9.17 -18.98
C ASN A 208 0.94 -8.48 -18.75
N GLY A 209 2.00 -9.23 -18.42
CA GLY A 209 3.37 -8.75 -18.36
C GLY A 209 3.69 -7.86 -17.15
N PHE A 210 2.92 -7.96 -16.08
CA PHE A 210 3.29 -7.35 -14.80
C PHE A 210 4.52 -8.04 -14.22
N LYS A 211 5.35 -7.28 -13.52
CA LYS A 211 6.60 -7.76 -12.90
C LYS A 211 6.47 -7.89 -11.40
N VAL A 212 5.67 -7.01 -10.80
CA VAL A 212 5.52 -6.90 -9.36
C VAL A 212 4.04 -6.81 -8.99
N ASP A 213 3.67 -7.55 -7.97
CA ASP A 213 2.47 -7.32 -7.18
C ASP A 213 2.87 -6.79 -5.79
N SER A 214 2.03 -5.96 -5.20
CA SER A 214 2.21 -5.46 -3.83
C SER A 214 0.88 -5.50 -3.07
N SER A 215 0.19 -6.63 -3.18
CA SER A 215 -1.11 -6.84 -2.53
C SER A 215 -1.00 -7.56 -1.20
N ALA A 216 0.08 -8.33 -0.94
CA ALA A 216 0.19 -9.11 0.28
C ALA A 216 0.29 -8.23 1.54
N THR A 217 -0.51 -8.58 2.54
CA THR A 217 -0.46 -8.04 3.90
C THR A 217 -0.22 -9.17 4.89
N PRO A 218 1.04 -9.64 5.05
CA PRO A 218 1.36 -10.84 5.82
C PRO A 218 0.72 -10.87 7.21
N GLY A 219 0.13 -12.01 7.57
CA GLY A 219 -0.52 -12.21 8.87
C GLY A 219 -1.91 -11.57 9.02
N ILE A 220 -2.45 -10.90 7.97
CA ILE A 220 -3.76 -10.24 8.05
C ILE A 220 -4.80 -11.01 7.26
N LYS A 221 -5.99 -11.13 7.86
CA LYS A 221 -7.20 -11.63 7.25
C LYS A 221 -8.33 -10.64 7.46
N GLY A 222 -8.93 -10.18 6.38
CA GLY A 222 -10.09 -9.30 6.40
C GLY A 222 -11.38 -10.10 6.21
N HIS A 223 -12.37 -9.79 7.01
CA HIS A 223 -13.73 -10.30 6.90
C HIS A 223 -14.67 -9.10 6.91
N LEU A 224 -14.93 -8.57 5.74
CA LEU A 224 -15.97 -7.56 5.57
C LEU A 224 -17.16 -8.22 4.89
N ASN A 225 -18.34 -7.91 5.35
CA ASN A 225 -19.59 -8.54 4.93
C ASN A 225 -19.99 -8.23 3.48
N ASP A 226 -19.26 -7.37 2.80
CA ASP A 226 -19.57 -6.75 1.52
C ASP A 226 -18.65 -7.20 0.36
N GLY A 227 -18.14 -8.41 0.42
CA GLY A 227 -17.30 -8.97 -0.64
C GLY A 227 -15.84 -8.55 -0.62
N MET A 228 -15.38 -7.83 0.42
CA MET A 228 -13.98 -7.46 0.61
C MET A 228 -13.16 -8.54 1.31
N ASN A 229 -13.41 -9.81 0.98
CA ASN A 229 -12.70 -10.93 1.59
C ASN A 229 -11.28 -11.04 1.03
N TYR A 230 -10.30 -10.88 1.90
CA TYR A 230 -8.89 -11.18 1.62
C TYR A 230 -8.29 -12.05 2.74
N ASP A 231 -7.34 -12.88 2.39
CA ASP A 231 -6.69 -13.75 3.37
C ASP A 231 -5.20 -13.91 3.09
N TRP A 232 -4.38 -13.24 3.89
CA TRP A 232 -2.93 -13.35 3.92
C TRP A 232 -2.44 -13.90 5.26
N SER A 233 -3.35 -14.47 6.08
CA SER A 233 -3.06 -14.89 7.45
C SER A 233 -2.07 -16.05 7.54
N LYS A 234 -1.89 -16.81 6.46
CA LYS A 234 -0.94 -17.94 6.38
C LYS A 234 0.47 -17.52 5.96
N ILE A 235 0.63 -16.25 5.56
CA ILE A 235 1.92 -15.69 5.15
C ILE A 235 2.58 -15.08 6.37
N ASP A 236 3.80 -15.51 6.66
CA ASP A 236 4.73 -14.94 7.64
C ASP A 236 6.01 -14.39 6.98
N GLU A 237 6.10 -14.46 5.64
CA GLU A 237 7.19 -13.91 4.86
C GLU A 237 7.02 -12.39 4.70
N HIS A 238 8.05 -11.65 5.08
CA HIS A 238 8.10 -10.19 4.99
C HIS A 238 9.12 -9.68 3.97
N SER A 239 9.93 -10.59 3.42
CA SER A 239 10.82 -10.30 2.31
C SER A 239 10.16 -10.63 0.97
N PRO A 240 10.54 -9.97 -0.13
CA PRO A 240 9.94 -10.24 -1.44
C PRO A 240 10.13 -11.70 -1.91
N TRP A 241 9.05 -12.30 -2.47
CA TRP A 241 9.05 -13.66 -3.03
C TRP A 241 8.36 -13.72 -4.39
N LYS A 242 8.68 -14.72 -5.21
CA LYS A 242 7.90 -14.97 -6.43
C LYS A 242 6.57 -15.63 -6.06
N LEU A 243 5.49 -15.13 -6.61
CA LEU A 243 4.17 -15.71 -6.42
C LEU A 243 4.08 -17.13 -7.02
N SER A 244 3.10 -17.91 -6.56
CA SER A 244 2.81 -19.24 -7.09
C SER A 244 1.57 -19.22 -8.00
N LEU A 245 1.67 -19.85 -9.17
CA LEU A 245 0.56 -20.02 -10.10
C LEU A 245 -0.47 -21.07 -9.62
N ASN A 246 -0.15 -21.83 -8.58
CA ASN A 246 -1.01 -22.86 -8.02
C ASN A 246 -1.75 -22.40 -6.76
N ASN A 247 -1.09 -21.53 -5.95
CA ASN A 247 -1.66 -20.98 -4.74
C ASN A 247 -0.94 -19.66 -4.38
N TYR A 248 -1.62 -18.53 -4.49
CA TYR A 248 -1.06 -17.20 -4.23
C TYR A 248 -0.48 -17.05 -2.79
N GLN A 249 -0.92 -17.87 -1.84
CA GLN A 249 -0.40 -17.91 -0.45
C GLN A 249 0.80 -18.86 -0.28
N ASP A 250 1.29 -19.51 -1.33
CA ASP A 250 2.42 -20.42 -1.23
C ASP A 250 3.73 -19.68 -1.51
N THR A 251 4.49 -19.41 -0.46
CA THR A 251 5.80 -18.76 -0.54
C THR A 251 6.94 -19.74 -0.85
N LYS A 252 6.68 -21.06 -0.87
CA LYS A 252 7.70 -22.11 -1.10
C LYS A 252 7.81 -22.52 -2.56
N HIS A 253 6.66 -22.70 -3.24
CA HIS A 253 6.62 -23.13 -4.63
C HIS A 253 6.49 -21.92 -5.57
N GLN A 254 7.58 -21.22 -5.75
CA GLN A 254 7.70 -19.95 -6.48
C GLN A 254 7.86 -20.17 -7.98
N ASN A 255 6.77 -20.43 -8.72
CA ASN A 255 6.78 -20.76 -10.15
C ASN A 255 6.23 -19.66 -11.08
N SER A 256 5.85 -18.50 -10.55
CA SER A 256 5.45 -17.33 -11.34
C SER A 256 6.66 -16.45 -11.73
N LYS A 257 6.46 -15.59 -12.73
CA LYS A 257 7.39 -14.51 -13.08
C LYS A 257 7.09 -13.21 -12.32
N VAL A 258 5.98 -13.13 -11.59
CA VAL A 258 5.56 -11.97 -10.81
C VAL A 258 6.16 -12.07 -9.41
N LEU A 259 6.83 -11.01 -8.98
CA LEU A 259 7.39 -10.87 -7.64
C LEU A 259 6.36 -10.18 -6.74
N GLU A 260 6.07 -10.78 -5.60
CA GLU A 260 5.38 -10.08 -4.52
C GLU A 260 6.37 -9.23 -3.72
N ILE A 261 6.06 -7.95 -3.54
CA ILE A 261 6.75 -7.07 -2.60
C ILE A 261 5.71 -6.67 -1.55
N PRO A 262 5.67 -7.37 -0.39
CA PRO A 262 4.57 -7.27 0.55
C PRO A 262 4.55 -5.92 1.27
N ILE A 263 3.34 -5.46 1.60
CA ILE A 263 3.15 -4.36 2.54
C ILE A 263 3.68 -4.79 3.89
N ALA A 264 4.52 -3.97 4.50
CA ALA A 264 5.05 -4.27 5.82
C ALA A 264 3.92 -4.34 6.85
N THR A 265 3.95 -5.36 7.69
CA THR A 265 2.98 -5.57 8.78
C THR A 265 3.73 -5.80 10.08
N LEU A 266 3.14 -5.41 11.20
CA LEU A 266 3.69 -5.66 12.53
C LEU A 266 2.60 -6.25 13.42
N ASN A 267 2.92 -7.36 14.08
CA ASN A 267 2.07 -7.90 15.14
C ASN A 267 2.36 -7.16 16.44
N PHE A 268 1.36 -6.49 16.96
CA PHE A 268 1.42 -5.80 18.23
C PHE A 268 0.31 -6.29 19.14
N MET A 269 0.68 -6.91 20.27
CA MET A 269 -0.25 -7.46 21.26
C MET A 269 -1.29 -8.42 20.66
N GLY A 270 -0.88 -9.29 19.74
CA GLY A 270 -1.76 -10.27 19.08
C GLY A 270 -2.63 -9.73 17.95
N LYS A 271 -2.46 -8.44 17.58
CA LYS A 271 -3.11 -7.83 16.43
C LYS A 271 -2.07 -7.41 15.41
N THR A 272 -2.18 -7.93 14.21
CA THR A 272 -1.34 -7.52 13.09
C THR A 272 -1.94 -6.29 12.40
N SER A 273 -1.10 -5.27 12.18
CA SER A 273 -1.46 -4.03 11.48
C SER A 273 -0.47 -3.76 10.36
N ARG A 274 -0.92 -3.08 9.31
CA ARG A 274 -0.06 -2.60 8.22
C ARG A 274 0.78 -1.40 8.65
N ALA A 275 1.92 -1.23 8.01
CA ALA A 275 2.71 0.00 8.09
C ALA A 275 1.97 1.13 7.32
N ASP A 276 1.15 1.86 8.03
CA ASP A 276 0.20 2.83 7.52
C ASP A 276 0.31 4.12 8.36
N PRO A 277 0.52 5.31 7.74
CA PRO A 277 0.65 6.59 8.44
C PRO A 277 -0.58 6.99 9.27
N VAL A 278 -1.75 6.43 8.96
CA VAL A 278 -2.96 6.59 9.80
C VAL A 278 -2.72 6.11 11.22
N TYR A 279 -1.79 5.17 11.40
CA TYR A 279 -1.33 4.66 12.67
C TYR A 279 0.15 5.03 12.90
N SER A 280 0.45 6.32 12.91
CA SER A 280 1.81 6.88 12.88
C SER A 280 2.76 6.27 13.92
N GLU A 281 2.29 6.00 15.14
CA GLU A 281 3.11 5.35 16.17
C GLU A 281 3.47 3.90 15.84
N LEU A 282 2.53 3.17 15.21
CA LEU A 282 2.79 1.79 14.77
C LEU A 282 3.69 1.79 13.53
N LEU A 283 3.60 2.77 12.66
CA LEU A 283 4.47 2.91 11.50
C LEU A 283 5.93 3.08 11.91
N ASN A 284 6.22 4.01 12.83
CA ASN A 284 7.58 4.20 13.34
C ASN A 284 8.09 2.95 14.06
N SER A 285 7.24 2.30 14.88
CA SER A 285 7.62 1.07 15.59
C SER A 285 7.88 -0.09 14.63
N ALA A 286 7.10 -0.21 13.56
CA ALA A 286 7.32 -1.22 12.53
C ALA A 286 8.64 -0.97 11.77
N PHE A 287 8.90 0.28 11.38
CA PHE A 287 10.16 0.65 10.74
C PHE A 287 11.35 0.30 11.62
N ASP A 288 11.38 0.75 12.89
CA ASP A 288 12.48 0.51 13.81
C ASP A 288 12.70 -1.01 14.03
N TYR A 289 11.60 -1.77 14.18
CA TYR A 289 11.67 -3.22 14.30
C TYR A 289 12.33 -3.89 13.10
N TYR A 290 11.89 -3.57 11.87
CA TYR A 290 12.46 -4.16 10.66
C TYR A 290 13.86 -3.66 10.37
N TYR A 291 14.16 -2.40 10.65
CA TYR A 291 15.50 -1.85 10.48
C TYR A 291 16.53 -2.60 11.31
N GLU A 292 16.17 -2.98 12.54
CA GLU A 292 17.06 -3.71 13.45
C GLU A 292 17.12 -5.23 13.18
N ASN A 293 16.01 -5.83 12.71
CA ASN A 293 15.87 -7.29 12.70
C ASN A 293 15.88 -7.92 11.30
N ALA A 294 15.68 -7.15 10.23
CA ALA A 294 15.67 -7.70 8.88
C ALA A 294 17.06 -8.17 8.44
N ASP A 295 17.15 -9.39 7.90
CA ASP A 295 18.38 -9.89 7.29
C ASP A 295 18.67 -9.17 5.97
N ARG A 296 19.72 -8.36 5.98
CA ARG A 296 20.22 -7.60 4.82
C ARG A 296 21.62 -8.06 4.37
N SER A 297 22.04 -9.23 4.78
CA SER A 297 23.38 -9.76 4.48
C SER A 297 23.57 -10.04 2.99
N LYS A 298 22.53 -10.54 2.32
CA LYS A 298 22.57 -10.95 0.90
C LYS A 298 21.86 -9.97 -0.03
N LYS A 299 20.69 -9.47 0.36
CA LYS A 299 19.85 -8.56 -0.44
C LYS A 299 19.36 -7.37 0.39
N PRO A 300 19.03 -6.23 -0.24
CA PRO A 300 18.31 -5.17 0.45
C PRO A 300 17.00 -5.68 1.02
N PHE A 301 16.60 -5.16 2.17
CA PHE A 301 15.24 -5.34 2.69
C PHE A 301 14.34 -4.24 2.10
N VAL A 302 13.10 -4.56 1.80
CA VAL A 302 12.10 -3.60 1.27
C VAL A 302 10.98 -3.43 2.29
N PHE A 303 10.89 -2.25 2.87
CA PHE A 303 9.84 -1.85 3.79
C PHE A 303 8.78 -1.06 3.03
N VAL A 304 7.61 -1.66 2.80
CA VAL A 304 6.52 -1.03 2.06
C VAL A 304 5.53 -0.38 3.01
N VAL A 305 5.37 0.93 2.87
CA VAL A 305 4.35 1.73 3.56
C VAL A 305 3.15 1.89 2.65
N ILE A 306 1.93 1.69 3.17
CA ILE A 306 0.67 1.92 2.46
C ILE A 306 -0.01 3.18 2.96
N SER A 307 -0.54 3.99 2.05
CA SER A 307 -1.52 5.02 2.31
C SER A 307 -2.44 5.18 1.08
N HIS A 308 -3.40 6.09 1.16
CA HIS A 308 -4.32 6.36 0.06
C HIS A 308 -4.28 7.84 -0.32
N SER A 309 -4.57 8.15 -1.58
CA SER A 309 -4.63 9.54 -2.04
C SER A 309 -5.70 10.34 -1.29
N ILE A 310 -6.83 9.71 -1.00
CA ILE A 310 -7.92 10.33 -0.24
C ILE A 310 -7.50 10.74 1.17
N GLU A 311 -6.58 9.99 1.79
CA GLU A 311 -6.14 10.24 3.17
C GLU A 311 -5.29 11.49 3.33
N SER A 312 -4.85 12.08 2.23
CA SER A 312 -4.06 13.31 2.23
C SER A 312 -4.88 14.59 2.11
N THR A 313 -6.17 14.50 1.73
CA THR A 313 -6.98 15.66 1.41
C THR A 313 -8.31 15.68 2.15
N HIS A 314 -8.70 16.85 2.63
CA HIS A 314 -10.07 17.13 3.04
C HIS A 314 -10.94 17.45 1.83
N GLU A 315 -12.25 17.51 2.03
CA GLU A 315 -13.25 17.86 1.01
C GLU A 315 -13.02 19.25 0.37
N ASP A 316 -12.36 20.15 1.07
CA ASP A 316 -11.97 21.49 0.60
C ASP A 316 -10.55 21.54 -0.01
N GLY A 317 -9.89 20.41 -0.19
CA GLY A 317 -8.53 20.31 -0.68
C GLY A 317 -7.43 20.52 0.40
N GLY A 318 -7.83 20.77 1.64
CA GLY A 318 -6.91 20.99 2.75
C GLY A 318 -6.11 19.72 3.11
N ILE A 319 -4.91 19.91 3.66
CA ILE A 319 -3.99 18.83 4.06
C ILE A 319 -4.44 18.18 5.36
N THR A 320 -4.50 16.85 5.39
CA THR A 320 -4.85 16.07 6.57
C THR A 320 -3.66 15.88 7.54
N GLN A 321 -3.94 15.34 8.73
CA GLN A 321 -2.90 14.96 9.68
C GLN A 321 -2.00 13.81 9.17
N VAL A 322 -2.53 12.91 8.34
CA VAL A 322 -1.79 11.78 7.75
C VAL A 322 -0.57 12.25 6.95
N VAL A 323 -0.70 13.34 6.19
CA VAL A 323 0.43 13.94 5.45
C VAL A 323 1.52 14.43 6.39
N LYS A 324 1.14 15.08 7.50
CA LYS A 324 2.09 15.58 8.51
C LYS A 324 2.82 14.42 9.19
N ASP A 325 2.09 13.40 9.60
CA ASP A 325 2.64 12.22 10.26
C ASP A 325 3.60 11.45 9.34
N THR A 326 3.27 11.36 8.04
CA THR A 326 4.20 10.79 7.04
C THR A 326 5.47 11.63 6.90
N GLY A 327 5.36 12.94 6.96
CA GLY A 327 6.54 13.81 6.96
C GLY A 327 7.47 13.56 8.15
N GLU A 328 6.91 13.37 9.34
CA GLU A 328 7.71 13.02 10.53
C GLU A 328 8.34 11.62 10.41
N PHE A 329 7.62 10.65 9.83
CA PHE A 329 8.18 9.33 9.51
C PHE A 329 9.37 9.44 8.55
N ILE A 330 9.23 10.19 7.45
CA ILE A 330 10.34 10.38 6.48
C ILE A 330 11.55 11.02 7.16
N LYS A 331 11.34 12.05 8.00
CA LYS A 331 12.42 12.65 8.79
C LYS A 331 13.09 11.66 9.72
N HIS A 332 12.31 10.79 10.38
CA HIS A 332 12.84 9.75 11.25
C HIS A 332 13.70 8.75 10.47
N ALA A 333 13.18 8.20 9.38
CA ALA A 333 13.88 7.22 8.56
C ALA A 333 15.17 7.79 7.91
N LYS A 334 15.17 9.07 7.53
CA LYS A 334 16.35 9.75 6.96
C LYS A 334 17.51 10.00 7.94
N LYS A 335 17.36 9.68 9.21
CA LYS A 335 18.49 9.69 10.16
C LYS A 335 19.46 8.52 9.97
N PHE A 336 19.08 7.53 9.16
CA PHE A 336 19.85 6.33 8.92
C PHE A 336 20.49 6.39 7.52
N ASP A 337 21.83 6.38 7.44
CA ASP A 337 22.59 6.63 6.20
C ASP A 337 22.42 5.55 5.13
N ASP A 338 21.98 4.36 5.52
CA ASP A 338 21.75 3.23 4.63
C ASP A 338 20.30 3.05 4.20
N VAL A 339 19.41 3.97 4.60
CA VAL A 339 18.01 4.02 4.18
C VAL A 339 17.87 4.80 2.87
N GLU A 340 17.11 4.24 1.94
CA GLU A 340 16.80 4.88 0.67
C GLU A 340 15.31 4.79 0.36
N PHE A 341 14.71 5.92 -0.07
CA PHE A 341 13.32 5.97 -0.55
C PHE A 341 13.31 5.65 -2.05
N VAL A 342 12.60 4.58 -2.42
CA VAL A 342 12.57 4.03 -3.78
C VAL A 342 11.14 3.71 -4.21
N THR A 343 10.90 3.68 -5.52
CA THR A 343 9.66 3.14 -6.06
C THR A 343 9.65 1.60 -5.99
N ILE A 344 8.49 0.99 -6.16
CA ILE A 344 8.36 -0.48 -6.21
C ILE A 344 9.19 -1.08 -7.36
N ASN A 345 9.18 -0.44 -8.54
CA ASN A 345 10.00 -0.90 -9.66
C ASN A 345 11.51 -0.70 -9.43
N GLU A 346 11.91 0.35 -8.73
CA GLU A 346 13.32 0.52 -8.32
C GLU A 346 13.73 -0.54 -7.30
N ALA A 347 12.86 -0.84 -6.31
CA ALA A 347 13.09 -1.94 -5.37
C ALA A 347 13.22 -3.28 -6.11
N TYR A 348 12.29 -3.60 -7.02
CA TYR A 348 12.36 -4.81 -7.85
C TYR A 348 13.70 -4.96 -8.59
N LYS A 349 14.22 -3.88 -9.18
CA LYS A 349 15.52 -3.92 -9.90
C LYS A 349 16.70 -4.17 -8.98
N ARG A 350 16.62 -3.79 -7.71
CA ARG A 350 17.71 -3.93 -6.74
C ARG A 350 17.75 -5.27 -6.01
N ILE A 351 16.61 -5.98 -5.96
CA ILE A 351 16.49 -7.28 -5.28
C ILE A 351 16.54 -8.47 -6.25
N LYS A 352 16.38 -8.24 -7.55
CA LYS A 352 16.53 -9.22 -8.63
C LYS A 352 18.01 -9.54 -8.87
#